data_e9f41ad755e99bb931af1472f1f9a11d
#
_entry.id   e9f41ad755e99bb931af1472f1f9a11d
#
_cell.length_a   1.000
_cell.length_b   1.000
_cell.length_c   1.000
_cell.angle_alpha   90.00
_cell.angle_beta   90.00
_cell.angle_gamma   90.00
#
_symmetry.space_group_name_H-M   'P 1'
#
loop_
_entity.id
_entity.type
_entity.pdbx_description
1 polymer ?
#
loop_
_entity_poly.entity_id
_entity_poly.type
_entity_poly.pdbx_seq_one_letter_code
_entity_poly.pdbx_strand_id
1 'polypeptide(L)'
;MRRFSLLLRNEFKSFLTAPVVHLIAILQPTLMYILMSVIMVVPTFEMRIVNPSSSLGARFIAAVDEVGSPVGPDYIEPILVDDPSPGFRQVVEIIETDGNSTALQTYGYIDSNLVKNLRNRLTAALLVLWNIDLGDQGITIHEHPWLPNDIPYTVYFGMAMIPLAAYLAAAMIGGYLMAQEFENGTILIYRLCPTSYPLILAAKLTRLMIIAFTGAVILYLFLGLITGIWSSSFIAVFVILIPLILIASCIGLAAGLITHSSLPSFLIALASAFAFWLIGSGFGLAAGFSTIFEKISRLIPNTPIIEMMFPYFYYGRQVAAHPLAANLQLIGYTLFSLIMLVFVYQKRVLSKDR
;
A
#
# COMPACT_ATOMS: atom_id res chain seq x y z
N MET A 1 8.14 18.40 -33.56
CA MET A 1 8.72 17.17 -33.01
C MET A 1 10.22 17.28 -32.65
N ARG A 2 11.11 17.76 -33.54
CA ARG A 2 12.57 17.88 -33.28
C ARG A 2 12.93 18.64 -31.99
N ARG A 3 12.27 19.77 -31.72
CA ARG A 3 12.51 20.58 -30.50
C ARG A 3 12.14 19.86 -29.22
N PHE A 4 11.00 19.14 -29.21
CA PHE A 4 10.57 18.33 -28.05
C PHE A 4 11.56 17.21 -27.74
N SER A 5 11.99 16.46 -28.77
CA SER A 5 12.98 15.39 -28.62
C SER A 5 14.32 15.90 -28.06
N LEU A 6 14.77 17.07 -28.49
CA LEU A 6 15.99 17.69 -27.96
C LEU A 6 15.83 18.12 -26.49
N LEU A 7 14.68 18.72 -26.12
CA LEU A 7 14.37 19.05 -24.73
C LEU A 7 14.34 17.78 -23.86
N LEU A 8 13.63 16.76 -24.29
CA LEU A 8 13.52 15.51 -23.55
C LEU A 8 14.88 14.83 -23.38
N ARG A 9 15.72 14.80 -24.44
CA ARG A 9 17.10 14.30 -24.34
C ARG A 9 17.92 15.07 -23.31
N ASN A 10 17.76 16.39 -23.26
CA ASN A 10 18.46 17.23 -22.30
C ASN A 10 17.97 16.98 -20.85
N GLU A 11 16.67 16.80 -20.66
CA GLU A 11 16.09 16.42 -19.38
C GLU A 11 16.66 15.09 -18.86
N PHE A 12 16.87 14.09 -19.73
CA PHE A 12 17.49 12.81 -19.34
C PHE A 12 18.99 12.90 -19.05
N LYS A 13 19.72 13.88 -19.61
CA LYS A 13 21.13 14.07 -19.23
C LYS A 13 21.31 14.44 -17.76
N SER A 14 20.33 15.15 -17.18
CA SER A 14 20.36 15.50 -15.77
C SER A 14 20.17 14.31 -14.83
N PHE A 15 19.75 13.13 -15.34
CA PHE A 15 19.77 11.88 -14.57
C PHE A 15 21.18 11.53 -14.07
N LEU A 16 22.19 11.81 -14.90
CA LEU A 16 23.60 11.55 -14.59
C LEU A 16 24.16 12.51 -13.54
N THR A 17 23.53 13.65 -13.31
CA THR A 17 24.02 14.66 -12.34
C THR A 17 23.60 14.40 -10.91
N ALA A 18 22.52 13.63 -10.69
CA ALA A 18 22.03 13.30 -9.35
C ALA A 18 21.54 11.84 -9.25
N PRO A 19 22.37 10.84 -9.55
CA PRO A 19 21.94 9.45 -9.64
C PRO A 19 21.39 8.92 -8.30
N VAL A 20 21.94 9.34 -7.18
CA VAL A 20 21.53 8.90 -5.84
C VAL A 20 20.10 9.30 -5.54
N VAL A 21 19.68 10.53 -5.88
CA VAL A 21 18.31 11.00 -5.64
C VAL A 21 17.30 10.20 -6.47
N HIS A 22 17.65 9.91 -7.72
CA HIS A 22 16.81 9.08 -8.58
C HIS A 22 16.69 7.65 -8.05
N LEU A 23 17.81 7.08 -7.61
CA LEU A 23 17.85 5.71 -7.09
C LEU A 23 17.04 5.58 -5.80
N ILE A 24 17.17 6.53 -4.88
CA ILE A 24 16.36 6.58 -3.66
C ILE A 24 14.87 6.69 -4.02
N ALA A 25 14.47 7.64 -4.86
CA ALA A 25 13.07 7.87 -5.19
C ALA A 25 12.41 6.66 -5.88
N ILE A 26 13.18 5.89 -6.67
CA ILE A 26 12.70 4.71 -7.40
C ILE A 26 12.66 3.47 -6.49
N LEU A 27 13.70 3.24 -5.70
CA LEU A 27 13.87 1.99 -4.94
C LEU A 27 13.28 2.02 -3.53
N GLN A 28 13.16 3.20 -2.90
CA GLN A 28 12.66 3.32 -1.52
C GLN A 28 11.32 2.62 -1.31
N PRO A 29 10.28 2.79 -2.15
CA PRO A 29 9.01 2.09 -1.95
C PRO A 29 9.13 0.58 -2.07
N THR A 30 9.99 0.10 -2.98
CA THR A 30 10.23 -1.33 -3.17
C THR A 30 10.93 -1.93 -1.94
N LEU A 31 11.95 -1.25 -1.40
CA LEU A 31 12.63 -1.67 -0.17
C LEU A 31 11.66 -1.68 1.03
N MET A 32 10.81 -0.67 1.13
CA MET A 32 9.77 -0.60 2.16
C MET A 32 8.79 -1.77 2.01
N TYR A 33 8.37 -2.10 0.79
CA TYR A 33 7.50 -3.24 0.53
C TYR A 33 8.16 -4.57 0.93
N ILE A 34 9.41 -4.79 0.52
CA ILE A 34 10.17 -6.01 0.88
C ILE A 34 10.27 -6.15 2.41
N LEU A 35 10.65 -5.08 3.11
CA LEU A 35 10.76 -5.08 4.57
C LEU A 35 9.41 -5.39 5.22
N MET A 36 8.34 -4.73 4.79
CA MET A 36 7.01 -4.93 5.34
C MET A 36 6.44 -6.30 4.99
N SER A 37 6.74 -6.86 3.81
CA SER A 37 6.30 -8.21 3.46
C SER A 37 6.90 -9.25 4.40
N VAL A 38 8.17 -9.10 4.79
CA VAL A 38 8.82 -9.99 5.78
C VAL A 38 8.17 -9.86 7.17
N ILE A 39 7.83 -8.63 7.57
CA ILE A 39 7.22 -8.38 8.90
C ILE A 39 5.75 -8.84 8.95
N MET A 40 5.02 -8.69 7.85
CA MET A 40 3.58 -8.97 7.79
C MET A 40 3.22 -10.41 7.45
N VAL A 41 4.19 -11.23 7.03
CA VAL A 41 3.94 -12.66 6.80
C VAL A 41 3.91 -13.38 8.16
N VAL A 42 2.72 -13.46 8.74
CA VAL A 42 2.40 -14.43 9.79
C VAL A 42 1.34 -15.35 9.22
N PRO A 43 1.74 -16.42 8.51
CA PRO A 43 0.78 -17.29 7.82
C PRO A 43 -0.13 -18.01 8.83
N THR A 44 0.42 -18.51 9.91
CA THR A 44 -0.29 -19.30 10.90
C THR A 44 0.12 -18.86 12.30
N PHE A 45 -0.84 -18.84 13.23
CA PHE A 45 -0.57 -18.48 14.61
C PHE A 45 -0.12 -19.73 15.38
N GLU A 46 1.15 -19.81 15.77
CA GLU A 46 1.66 -20.87 16.61
C GLU A 46 1.03 -20.79 18.02
N MET A 47 0.25 -21.79 18.39
CA MET A 47 -0.34 -21.92 19.71
C MET A 47 0.31 -23.08 20.44
N ARG A 48 1.04 -22.81 21.53
CA ARG A 48 1.60 -23.85 22.39
C ARG A 48 0.54 -24.35 23.33
N ILE A 49 0.31 -25.65 23.34
CA ILE A 49 -0.69 -26.31 24.18
C ILE A 49 0.02 -27.20 25.17
N VAL A 50 -0.23 -26.95 26.46
CA VAL A 50 0.28 -27.74 27.57
C VAL A 50 -0.78 -28.73 27.99
N ASN A 51 -0.34 -29.91 28.44
CA ASN A 51 -1.20 -30.99 28.94
C ASN A 51 -2.20 -31.57 27.91
N PRO A 52 -1.72 -32.00 26.74
CA PRO A 52 -2.57 -32.50 25.67
C PRO A 52 -3.11 -33.92 25.93
N SER A 53 -2.61 -34.60 26.98
CA SER A 53 -2.93 -36.03 27.26
C SER A 53 -4.33 -36.23 27.85
N SER A 54 -5.02 -35.16 28.23
CA SER A 54 -6.39 -35.27 28.73
C SER A 54 -7.38 -35.53 27.59
N SER A 55 -8.52 -36.13 27.88
CA SER A 55 -9.58 -36.33 26.89
C SER A 55 -10.07 -35.02 26.28
N LEU A 56 -10.12 -33.97 27.10
CA LEU A 56 -10.47 -32.64 26.66
C LEU A 56 -9.34 -32.03 25.82
N GLY A 57 -8.07 -32.25 26.15
CA GLY A 57 -6.92 -31.79 25.37
C GLY A 57 -6.95 -32.31 23.96
N ALA A 58 -7.20 -33.61 23.77
CA ALA A 58 -7.31 -34.20 22.44
C ALA A 58 -8.48 -33.59 21.62
N ARG A 59 -9.63 -33.38 22.26
CA ARG A 59 -10.81 -32.75 21.61
C ARG A 59 -10.59 -31.29 21.31
N PHE A 60 -9.88 -30.56 22.18
CA PHE A 60 -9.52 -29.14 21.92
C PHE A 60 -8.55 -29.03 20.76
N ILE A 61 -7.57 -29.93 20.65
CA ILE A 61 -6.65 -29.96 19.51
C ILE A 61 -7.42 -30.18 18.19
N ALA A 62 -8.34 -31.19 18.19
CA ALA A 62 -9.17 -31.44 17.03
C ALA A 62 -10.03 -30.20 16.65
N ALA A 63 -10.58 -29.49 17.65
CA ALA A 63 -11.32 -28.27 17.41
C ALA A 63 -10.43 -27.11 16.90
N VAL A 64 -9.18 -27.03 17.33
CA VAL A 64 -8.18 -26.05 16.85
C VAL A 64 -7.83 -26.31 15.39
N ASP A 65 -7.67 -27.58 15.00
CA ASP A 65 -7.37 -27.97 13.61
C ASP A 65 -8.53 -27.65 12.64
N GLU A 66 -9.76 -27.53 13.14
CA GLU A 66 -10.91 -27.11 12.33
C GLU A 66 -11.01 -25.57 12.15
N VAL A 67 -10.22 -24.81 12.92
CA VAL A 67 -10.23 -23.32 12.83
C VAL A 67 -9.34 -22.85 11.68
N GLY A 68 -9.89 -22.71 10.51
CA GLY A 68 -9.16 -22.31 9.32
C GLY A 68 -10.04 -21.57 8.31
N SER A 69 -9.43 -21.18 7.19
CA SER A 69 -10.16 -20.70 6.04
C SER A 69 -10.55 -21.89 5.14
N PRO A 70 -11.77 -21.94 4.60
CA PRO A 70 -12.18 -23.01 3.67
C PRO A 70 -11.38 -23.03 2.36
N VAL A 71 -10.60 -21.98 2.08
CA VAL A 71 -9.82 -21.79 0.84
C VAL A 71 -8.38 -21.32 1.09
N GLY A 72 -7.92 -21.34 2.34
CA GLY A 72 -6.61 -20.84 2.76
C GLY A 72 -5.92 -21.74 3.78
N PRO A 73 -4.82 -21.29 4.36
CA PRO A 73 -4.11 -22.03 5.40
C PRO A 73 -4.90 -22.07 6.72
N ASP A 74 -4.56 -23.03 7.56
CA ASP A 74 -5.06 -23.09 8.93
C ASP A 74 -4.67 -21.82 9.70
N TYR A 75 -5.59 -21.33 10.54
CA TYR A 75 -5.33 -20.10 11.29
C TYR A 75 -4.46 -20.34 12.52
N ILE A 76 -4.39 -21.58 13.00
CA ILE A 76 -3.69 -21.98 14.22
C ILE A 76 -2.84 -23.21 13.90
N GLU A 77 -1.58 -23.19 14.33
CA GLU A 77 -0.71 -24.35 14.34
C GLU A 77 -0.52 -24.79 15.80
N PRO A 78 -1.11 -25.91 16.23
CA PRO A 78 -0.94 -26.40 17.60
C PRO A 78 0.44 -26.99 17.79
N ILE A 79 1.20 -26.49 18.75
CA ILE A 79 2.50 -27.02 19.16
C ILE A 79 2.36 -27.59 20.58
N LEU A 80 2.54 -28.88 20.73
CA LEU A 80 2.46 -29.55 22.02
C LEU A 80 3.73 -29.29 22.83
N VAL A 81 3.59 -28.85 24.08
CA VAL A 81 4.71 -28.56 24.98
C VAL A 81 4.43 -29.11 26.39
N ASP A 82 5.50 -29.52 27.09
CA ASP A 82 5.40 -30.06 28.43
C ASP A 82 5.46 -28.99 29.54
N ASP A 83 5.94 -27.79 29.22
CA ASP A 83 6.17 -26.69 30.18
C ASP A 83 5.39 -25.46 29.80
N PRO A 84 4.59 -24.86 30.68
CA PRO A 84 3.86 -23.63 30.46
C PRO A 84 4.74 -22.38 30.39
N SER A 85 6.06 -22.49 30.51
CA SER A 85 6.94 -21.31 30.47
C SER A 85 6.72 -20.51 29.18
N PRO A 86 6.32 -19.22 29.28
CA PRO A 86 5.76 -18.49 28.16
C PRO A 86 6.79 -18.16 27.07
N GLY A 87 8.09 -18.09 27.37
CA GLY A 87 9.06 -17.62 26.39
C GLY A 87 8.58 -16.36 25.65
N PHE A 88 8.86 -16.26 24.33
CA PHE A 88 8.35 -15.18 23.47
C PHE A 88 7.04 -15.54 22.73
N ARG A 89 6.43 -16.69 23.03
CA ARG A 89 5.24 -17.20 22.33
C ARG A 89 4.08 -17.36 23.28
N GLN A 90 2.89 -17.40 22.74
CA GLN A 90 1.67 -17.56 23.53
C GLN A 90 1.45 -19.03 23.86
N VAL A 91 1.09 -19.31 25.11
CA VAL A 91 0.87 -20.64 25.62
C VAL A 91 -0.55 -20.75 26.15
N VAL A 92 -1.21 -21.86 25.86
CA VAL A 92 -2.51 -22.21 26.38
C VAL A 92 -2.34 -23.50 27.23
N GLU A 93 -2.65 -23.39 28.49
CA GLU A 93 -2.66 -24.54 29.41
C GLU A 93 -4.09 -25.00 29.64
N ILE A 94 -4.30 -26.33 29.52
CA ILE A 94 -5.60 -26.96 29.80
C ILE A 94 -5.57 -27.46 31.23
N ILE A 95 -6.34 -26.80 32.08
CA ILE A 95 -6.44 -27.17 33.49
C ILE A 95 -7.76 -27.91 33.69
N GLU A 96 -7.71 -29.20 34.00
CA GLU A 96 -8.85 -29.97 34.43
C GLU A 96 -9.04 -29.80 35.95
N THR A 97 -10.15 -29.19 36.33
CA THR A 97 -10.55 -29.04 37.73
C THR A 97 -11.56 -30.15 38.13
N ASP A 98 -11.48 -30.65 39.31
CA ASP A 98 -12.28 -31.80 39.80
C ASP A 98 -13.75 -31.77 39.37
N GLY A 99 -14.07 -32.62 38.46
CA GLY A 99 -15.40 -33.18 38.19
C GLY A 99 -16.34 -32.36 37.26
N ASN A 100 -16.26 -31.03 37.13
CA ASN A 100 -17.29 -30.32 36.35
C ASN A 100 -16.88 -28.99 35.67
N SER A 101 -15.66 -28.57 35.82
CA SER A 101 -15.20 -27.34 35.17
C SER A 101 -13.80 -27.49 34.61
N THR A 102 -13.60 -27.02 33.38
CA THR A 102 -12.30 -26.98 32.73
C THR A 102 -11.95 -25.52 32.44
N ALA A 103 -10.74 -25.12 32.80
CA ALA A 103 -10.23 -23.79 32.53
C ALA A 103 -9.14 -23.85 31.47
N LEU A 104 -9.21 -22.93 30.50
CA LEU A 104 -8.10 -22.64 29.62
C LEU A 104 -7.35 -21.44 30.18
N GLN A 105 -6.14 -21.66 30.63
CA GLN A 105 -5.28 -20.58 31.11
C GLN A 105 -4.32 -20.16 30.02
N THR A 106 -4.27 -18.85 29.73
CA THR A 106 -3.43 -18.31 28.68
C THR A 106 -2.28 -17.51 29.26
N TYR A 107 -1.09 -17.78 28.79
CA TYR A 107 0.13 -17.01 29.12
C TYR A 107 0.65 -16.33 27.88
N GLY A 108 1.06 -15.09 27.98
CA GLY A 108 1.61 -14.36 26.83
C GLY A 108 2.03 -12.95 27.19
N TYR A 109 2.69 -12.28 26.24
CA TYR A 109 3.06 -10.87 26.38
C TYR A 109 1.84 -9.97 26.34
N ILE A 110 1.92 -8.85 27.06
CA ILE A 110 0.89 -7.81 27.06
C ILE A 110 1.03 -6.99 25.76
N ASP A 111 0.61 -7.57 24.66
CA ASP A 111 0.37 -6.86 23.40
C ASP A 111 -1.11 -6.91 23.08
N SER A 112 -1.75 -5.77 22.97
CA SER A 112 -3.20 -5.69 22.77
C SER A 112 -3.67 -6.35 21.48
N ASN A 113 -2.85 -6.37 20.43
CA ASN A 113 -3.20 -6.97 19.14
C ASN A 113 -3.00 -8.50 19.17
N LEU A 114 -1.88 -8.97 19.72
CA LEU A 114 -1.62 -10.39 19.89
C LEU A 114 -2.65 -11.04 20.82
N VAL A 115 -2.98 -10.37 21.93
CA VAL A 115 -4.00 -10.87 22.87
C VAL A 115 -5.39 -10.92 22.24
N LYS A 116 -5.76 -9.91 21.43
CA LYS A 116 -7.03 -9.93 20.69
C LYS A 116 -7.07 -11.08 19.68
N ASN A 117 -6.01 -11.26 18.92
CA ASN A 117 -5.91 -12.34 17.93
C ASN A 117 -5.98 -13.71 18.59
N LEU A 118 -5.25 -13.93 19.69
CA LEU A 118 -5.34 -15.17 20.48
C LEU A 118 -6.76 -15.39 20.98
N ARG A 119 -7.37 -14.39 21.62
CA ARG A 119 -8.73 -14.49 22.14
C ARG A 119 -9.74 -14.86 21.05
N ASN A 120 -9.68 -14.21 19.89
CA ASN A 120 -10.59 -14.50 18.79
C ASN A 120 -10.44 -15.93 18.28
N ARG A 121 -9.21 -16.41 18.15
CA ARG A 121 -8.92 -17.79 17.71
C ARG A 121 -9.32 -18.83 18.74
N LEU A 122 -9.02 -18.58 20.02
CA LEU A 122 -9.50 -19.43 21.12
C LEU A 122 -11.03 -19.47 21.18
N THR A 123 -11.69 -18.34 21.00
CA THR A 123 -13.17 -18.30 20.96
C THR A 123 -13.69 -19.12 19.79
N ALA A 124 -13.06 -19.05 18.62
CA ALA A 124 -13.44 -19.87 17.47
C ALA A 124 -13.26 -21.38 17.78
N ALA A 125 -12.11 -21.79 18.32
CA ALA A 125 -11.86 -23.18 18.70
C ALA A 125 -12.85 -23.69 19.78
N LEU A 126 -13.19 -22.87 20.78
CA LEU A 126 -14.19 -23.20 21.78
C LEU A 126 -15.61 -23.34 21.20
N LEU A 127 -15.96 -22.52 20.22
CA LEU A 127 -17.24 -22.65 19.51
C LEU A 127 -17.30 -23.93 18.69
N VAL A 128 -16.22 -24.30 18.01
CA VAL A 128 -16.10 -25.59 17.30
C VAL A 128 -16.23 -26.75 18.28
N LEU A 129 -15.49 -26.70 19.37
CA LEU A 129 -15.57 -27.75 20.41
C LEU A 129 -16.99 -27.89 20.98
N TRP A 130 -17.63 -26.79 21.30
CA TRP A 130 -19.00 -26.76 21.75
C TRP A 130 -19.98 -27.34 20.73
N ASN A 131 -19.78 -26.99 19.46
CA ASN A 131 -20.60 -27.50 18.36
C ASN A 131 -20.44 -29.02 18.16
N ILE A 132 -19.21 -29.54 18.31
CA ILE A 132 -18.93 -30.97 18.30
C ILE A 132 -19.68 -31.67 19.45
N ASP A 133 -19.73 -31.08 20.64
CA ASP A 133 -20.41 -31.62 21.80
C ASP A 133 -21.94 -31.63 21.69
N LEU A 134 -22.50 -30.70 20.94
CA LEU A 134 -23.95 -30.67 20.66
C LEU A 134 -24.39 -31.73 19.64
N GLY A 135 -23.46 -32.28 18.85
CA GLY A 135 -23.76 -33.23 17.78
C GLY A 135 -24.81 -32.71 16.79
N ASP A 136 -25.85 -33.50 16.53
CA ASP A 136 -26.90 -33.11 15.57
C ASP A 136 -27.72 -31.87 15.98
N GLN A 137 -27.58 -31.39 17.22
CA GLN A 137 -28.21 -30.15 17.68
C GLN A 137 -27.28 -28.92 17.51
N GLY A 138 -26.10 -29.14 16.98
CA GLY A 138 -25.11 -28.07 16.72
C GLY A 138 -25.57 -27.08 15.66
N ILE A 139 -24.98 -25.87 15.70
CA ILE A 139 -25.18 -24.85 14.67
C ILE A 139 -24.26 -25.16 13.50
N THR A 140 -24.82 -25.45 12.33
CA THR A 140 -24.03 -25.62 11.12
C THR A 140 -23.75 -24.26 10.49
N ILE A 141 -22.46 -23.87 10.41
CA ILE A 141 -22.03 -22.65 9.74
C ILE A 141 -21.57 -23.03 8.33
N HIS A 142 -22.28 -22.53 7.32
CA HIS A 142 -21.87 -22.69 5.93
C HIS A 142 -21.14 -21.42 5.49
N GLU A 143 -19.82 -21.52 5.37
CA GLU A 143 -19.02 -20.45 4.82
C GLU A 143 -19.01 -20.53 3.29
N HIS A 144 -19.38 -19.43 2.64
CA HIS A 144 -19.31 -19.28 1.19
C HIS A 144 -18.25 -18.25 0.84
N PRO A 145 -16.99 -18.66 0.64
CA PRO A 145 -15.93 -17.73 0.31
C PRO A 145 -16.22 -17.03 -1.03
N TRP A 146 -16.00 -15.73 -1.05
CA TRP A 146 -16.23 -14.93 -2.26
C TRP A 146 -15.09 -15.03 -3.26
N LEU A 147 -13.93 -15.50 -2.82
CA LEU A 147 -12.74 -15.69 -3.62
C LEU A 147 -12.38 -17.18 -3.66
N PRO A 148 -11.76 -17.65 -4.74
CA PRO A 148 -11.34 -19.06 -4.86
C PRO A 148 -10.18 -19.42 -3.93
N ASN A 149 -9.41 -18.43 -3.51
CA ASN A 149 -8.29 -18.58 -2.58
C ASN A 149 -8.20 -17.35 -1.68
N ASP A 150 -7.71 -17.51 -0.48
CA ASP A 150 -7.37 -16.40 0.40
C ASP A 150 -6.20 -15.61 -0.21
N ILE A 151 -6.37 -14.29 -0.24
CA ILE A 151 -5.34 -13.38 -0.72
C ILE A 151 -4.67 -12.74 0.49
N PRO A 152 -3.37 -13.01 0.72
CA PRO A 152 -2.65 -12.44 1.86
C PRO A 152 -2.68 -10.91 1.86
N TYR A 153 -2.70 -10.31 3.04
CA TYR A 153 -2.65 -8.85 3.19
C TYR A 153 -1.42 -8.21 2.51
N THR A 154 -0.32 -8.95 2.40
CA THR A 154 0.88 -8.53 1.67
C THR A 154 0.62 -8.19 0.20
N VAL A 155 -0.37 -8.82 -0.42
CA VAL A 155 -0.81 -8.51 -1.80
C VAL A 155 -1.52 -7.17 -1.82
N TYR A 156 -2.45 -6.91 -0.88
CA TYR A 156 -3.11 -5.61 -0.76
C TYR A 156 -2.09 -4.50 -0.54
N PHE A 157 -1.19 -4.71 0.42
CA PHE A 157 -0.16 -3.74 0.76
C PHE A 157 0.75 -3.46 -0.44
N GLY A 158 1.22 -4.50 -1.13
CA GLY A 158 2.03 -4.35 -2.34
C GLY A 158 1.29 -3.63 -3.47
N MET A 159 0.03 -3.98 -3.72
CA MET A 159 -0.83 -3.29 -4.69
C MET A 159 -0.97 -1.80 -4.33
N ALA A 160 -1.21 -1.48 -3.05
CA ALA A 160 -1.34 -0.10 -2.59
C ALA A 160 0.01 0.68 -2.60
N MET A 161 1.13 -0.02 -2.56
CA MET A 161 2.47 0.57 -2.68
C MET A 161 2.84 0.94 -4.13
N ILE A 162 2.21 0.35 -5.16
CA ILE A 162 2.47 0.69 -6.57
C ILE A 162 2.17 2.17 -6.86
N PRO A 163 0.98 2.72 -6.52
CA PRO A 163 0.72 4.15 -6.68
C PRO A 163 1.63 5.03 -5.81
N LEU A 164 2.03 4.59 -4.61
CA LEU A 164 3.02 5.32 -3.81
C LEU A 164 4.37 5.40 -4.51
N ALA A 165 4.85 4.29 -5.10
CA ALA A 165 6.11 4.27 -5.83
C ALA A 165 6.09 5.23 -7.03
N ALA A 166 4.99 5.22 -7.79
CA ALA A 166 4.79 6.14 -8.90
C ALA A 166 4.77 7.61 -8.43
N TYR A 167 4.03 7.89 -7.36
CA TYR A 167 3.90 9.24 -6.80
C TYR A 167 5.24 9.76 -6.28
N LEU A 168 5.94 8.98 -5.44
CA LEU A 168 7.23 9.37 -4.86
C LEU A 168 8.25 9.67 -5.95
N ALA A 169 8.40 8.79 -6.92
CA ALA A 169 9.35 8.99 -8.01
C ALA A 169 9.04 10.26 -8.81
N ALA A 170 7.77 10.51 -9.14
CA ALA A 170 7.36 11.69 -9.87
C ALA A 170 7.54 13.00 -9.07
N ALA A 171 7.02 13.04 -7.84
CA ALA A 171 6.98 14.25 -7.04
C ALA A 171 8.36 14.64 -6.49
N MET A 172 9.10 13.67 -5.93
CA MET A 172 10.42 13.94 -5.35
C MET A 172 11.42 14.39 -6.41
N ILE A 173 11.49 13.66 -7.53
CA ILE A 173 12.42 14.01 -8.62
C ILE A 173 11.98 15.32 -9.29
N GLY A 174 10.67 15.51 -9.50
CA GLY A 174 10.13 16.75 -10.07
C GLY A 174 10.48 17.98 -9.21
N GLY A 175 10.27 17.87 -7.89
CA GLY A 175 10.58 18.93 -6.95
C GLY A 175 12.07 19.24 -6.86
N TYR A 176 12.87 18.22 -6.68
CA TYR A 176 14.33 18.33 -6.57
C TYR A 176 14.95 18.99 -7.80
N LEU A 177 14.65 18.48 -8.99
CA LEU A 177 15.26 19.00 -10.22
C LEU A 177 14.79 20.40 -10.57
N MET A 178 13.51 20.70 -10.35
CA MET A 178 13.01 22.06 -10.60
C MET A 178 13.65 23.08 -9.64
N ALA A 179 13.85 22.71 -8.39
CA ALA A 179 14.55 23.55 -7.42
C ALA A 179 16.04 23.73 -7.76
N GLN A 180 16.72 22.67 -8.21
CA GLN A 180 18.11 22.74 -8.67
C GLN A 180 18.31 23.71 -9.83
N GLU A 181 17.31 23.87 -10.72
CA GLU A 181 17.39 24.84 -11.80
C GLU A 181 17.46 26.28 -11.27
N PHE A 182 16.84 26.58 -10.12
CA PHE A 182 16.99 27.86 -9.43
C PHE A 182 18.34 27.95 -8.72
N GLU A 183 18.73 26.94 -7.97
CA GLU A 183 20.01 26.90 -7.23
C GLU A 183 21.22 27.07 -8.16
N ASN A 184 21.18 26.45 -9.35
CA ASN A 184 22.24 26.52 -10.34
C ASN A 184 22.10 27.70 -11.32
N GLY A 185 21.04 28.51 -11.20
CA GLY A 185 20.78 29.64 -12.10
C GLY A 185 20.37 29.23 -13.51
N THR A 186 20.20 27.95 -13.82
CA THR A 186 19.85 27.45 -15.17
C THR A 186 18.43 27.80 -15.56
N ILE A 187 17.58 28.20 -14.63
CA ILE A 187 16.23 28.72 -14.90
C ILE A 187 16.24 29.93 -15.86
N LEU A 188 17.32 30.69 -15.87
CA LEU A 188 17.49 31.85 -16.80
C LEU A 188 17.52 31.39 -18.25
N ILE A 189 18.03 30.21 -18.56
CA ILE A 189 18.07 29.65 -19.90
C ILE A 189 16.65 29.54 -20.47
N TYR A 190 15.67 29.14 -19.64
CA TYR A 190 14.28 29.03 -20.08
C TYR A 190 13.63 30.39 -20.39
N ARG A 191 14.07 31.47 -19.74
CA ARG A 191 13.63 32.83 -20.04
C ARG A 191 14.17 33.34 -21.36
N LEU A 192 15.38 32.93 -21.73
CA LEU A 192 16.07 33.34 -22.93
C LEU A 192 15.80 32.42 -24.14
N CYS A 193 15.28 31.21 -23.88
CA CYS A 193 15.04 30.22 -24.91
C CYS A 193 13.80 30.61 -25.77
N PRO A 194 13.89 30.56 -27.10
CA PRO A 194 12.76 30.85 -28.00
C PRO A 194 11.75 29.71 -28.08
N THR A 195 11.72 28.84 -27.07
CA THR A 195 10.82 27.70 -26.99
C THR A 195 9.62 28.05 -26.09
N SER A 196 8.42 27.64 -26.50
CA SER A 196 7.22 27.90 -25.74
C SER A 196 7.25 27.11 -24.40
N TYR A 197 6.83 27.75 -23.31
CA TYR A 197 6.81 27.15 -21.98
C TYR A 197 5.95 25.86 -21.86
N PRO A 198 4.82 25.69 -22.58
CA PRO A 198 4.09 24.43 -22.55
C PRO A 198 4.92 23.27 -23.07
N LEU A 199 5.79 23.47 -24.04
CA LEU A 199 6.67 22.42 -24.56
C LEU A 199 7.75 22.03 -23.55
N ILE A 200 8.27 23.00 -22.78
CA ILE A 200 9.22 22.76 -21.70
C ILE A 200 8.55 21.92 -20.58
N LEU A 201 7.37 22.34 -20.13
CA LEU A 201 6.61 21.61 -19.13
C LEU A 201 6.24 20.20 -19.61
N ALA A 202 5.81 20.06 -20.87
CA ALA A 202 5.51 18.74 -21.44
C ALA A 202 6.73 17.81 -21.45
N ALA A 203 7.94 18.31 -21.77
CA ALA A 203 9.15 17.50 -21.71
C ALA A 203 9.48 17.05 -20.27
N LYS A 204 9.33 17.94 -19.28
CA LYS A 204 9.52 17.62 -17.86
C LYS A 204 8.50 16.59 -17.37
N LEU A 205 7.22 16.79 -17.66
CA LEU A 205 6.16 15.83 -17.28
C LEU A 205 6.39 14.47 -17.93
N THR A 206 6.75 14.42 -19.22
CA THR A 206 7.02 13.15 -19.92
C THR A 206 8.19 12.40 -19.26
N ARG A 207 9.27 13.11 -18.93
CA ARG A 207 10.39 12.51 -18.19
C ARG A 207 9.95 11.94 -16.84
N LEU A 208 9.21 12.72 -16.04
CA LEU A 208 8.73 12.29 -14.73
C LEU A 208 7.79 11.10 -14.84
N MET A 209 6.94 11.03 -15.86
CA MET A 209 6.11 9.87 -16.15
C MET A 209 6.95 8.60 -16.39
N ILE A 210 7.99 8.70 -17.22
CA ILE A 210 8.87 7.54 -17.51
C ILE A 210 9.54 7.05 -16.22
N ILE A 211 10.07 7.96 -15.41
CA ILE A 211 10.73 7.59 -14.14
C ILE A 211 9.74 7.00 -13.13
N ALA A 212 8.55 7.58 -13.03
CA ALA A 212 7.48 7.09 -12.15
C ALA A 212 7.02 5.67 -12.54
N PHE A 213 6.82 5.44 -13.84
CA PHE A 213 6.51 4.10 -14.33
C PHE A 213 7.64 3.11 -14.06
N THR A 214 8.90 3.51 -14.16
CA THR A 214 10.04 2.63 -13.82
C THR A 214 9.95 2.19 -12.35
N GLY A 215 9.72 3.10 -11.42
CA GLY A 215 9.55 2.77 -10.00
C GLY A 215 8.35 1.85 -9.74
N ALA A 216 7.21 2.15 -10.35
CA ALA A 216 6.01 1.33 -10.24
C ALA A 216 6.18 -0.08 -10.82
N VAL A 217 6.88 -0.22 -11.97
CA VAL A 217 7.18 -1.52 -12.60
C VAL A 217 8.11 -2.35 -11.71
N ILE A 218 9.15 -1.74 -11.16
CA ILE A 218 10.08 -2.46 -10.25
C ILE A 218 9.30 -3.02 -9.07
N LEU A 219 8.47 -2.21 -8.41
CA LEU A 219 7.67 -2.65 -7.28
C LEU A 219 6.67 -3.73 -7.68
N TYR A 220 5.98 -3.57 -8.82
CA TYR A 220 5.05 -4.58 -9.35
C TYR A 220 5.73 -5.94 -9.57
N LEU A 221 6.95 -5.94 -10.11
CA LEU A 221 7.72 -7.17 -10.30
C LEU A 221 8.07 -7.83 -8.96
N PHE A 222 8.51 -7.05 -7.98
CA PHE A 222 8.80 -7.58 -6.64
C PHE A 222 7.53 -8.09 -5.94
N LEU A 223 6.38 -7.43 -6.10
CA LEU A 223 5.11 -7.93 -5.60
C LEU A 223 4.81 -9.33 -6.16
N GLY A 224 4.86 -9.48 -7.49
CA GLY A 224 4.61 -10.77 -8.13
C GLY A 224 5.62 -11.85 -7.74
N LEU A 225 6.90 -11.51 -7.60
CA LEU A 225 7.95 -12.44 -7.20
C LEU A 225 7.82 -12.90 -5.74
N ILE A 226 7.41 -12.02 -4.84
CA ILE A 226 7.29 -12.34 -3.40
C ILE A 226 6.00 -13.12 -3.13
N THR A 227 4.89 -12.72 -3.74
CA THR A 227 3.57 -13.30 -3.42
C THR A 227 3.12 -14.40 -4.39
N GLY A 228 3.75 -14.51 -5.56
CA GLY A 228 3.29 -15.37 -6.66
C GLY A 228 2.02 -14.85 -7.36
N ILE A 229 1.44 -13.73 -6.90
CA ILE A 229 0.18 -13.19 -7.40
C ILE A 229 0.45 -12.03 -8.36
N TRP A 230 -0.03 -12.18 -9.58
CA TRP A 230 0.08 -11.19 -10.64
C TRP A 230 -1.28 -10.60 -10.97
N SER A 231 -1.30 -9.34 -11.39
CA SER A 231 -2.57 -8.74 -11.85
C SER A 231 -3.06 -9.42 -13.11
N SER A 232 -4.38 -9.51 -13.27
CA SER A 232 -5.04 -10.05 -14.48
C SER A 232 -4.76 -9.19 -15.73
N SER A 233 -4.38 -7.92 -15.56
CA SER A 233 -3.99 -7.01 -16.65
C SER A 233 -2.93 -6.02 -16.22
N PHE A 234 -1.69 -6.26 -16.64
CA PHE A 234 -0.58 -5.33 -16.46
C PHE A 234 -0.89 -3.95 -17.06
N ILE A 235 -1.36 -3.91 -18.31
CA ILE A 235 -1.62 -2.65 -19.02
C ILE A 235 -2.66 -1.80 -18.27
N ALA A 236 -3.75 -2.41 -17.82
CA ALA A 236 -4.80 -1.70 -17.10
C ALA A 236 -4.30 -1.05 -15.81
N VAL A 237 -3.52 -1.79 -14.99
CA VAL A 237 -2.91 -1.28 -13.76
C VAL A 237 -2.07 -0.04 -14.05
N PHE A 238 -1.24 -0.05 -15.09
CA PHE A 238 -0.36 1.08 -15.41
C PHE A 238 -1.09 2.26 -16.07
N VAL A 239 -2.15 2.01 -16.83
CA VAL A 239 -3.00 3.08 -17.38
C VAL A 239 -3.74 3.83 -16.27
N ILE A 240 -4.24 3.11 -15.25
CA ILE A 240 -4.90 3.70 -14.08
C ILE A 240 -3.97 4.65 -13.31
N LEU A 241 -2.65 4.44 -13.33
CA LEU A 241 -1.68 5.29 -12.64
C LEU A 241 -1.43 6.64 -13.33
N ILE A 242 -1.76 6.80 -14.62
CA ILE A 242 -1.43 8.01 -15.40
C ILE A 242 -1.93 9.30 -14.72
N PRO A 243 -3.20 9.43 -14.30
CA PRO A 243 -3.67 10.62 -13.61
C PRO A 243 -2.88 10.94 -12.35
N LEU A 244 -2.60 9.93 -11.51
CA LEU A 244 -1.86 10.11 -10.27
C LEU A 244 -0.43 10.59 -10.51
N ILE A 245 0.25 10.02 -11.51
CA ILE A 245 1.61 10.42 -11.89
C ILE A 245 1.63 11.87 -12.37
N LEU A 246 0.64 12.30 -13.14
CA LEU A 246 0.53 13.69 -13.59
C LEU A 246 0.30 14.64 -12.41
N ILE A 247 -0.61 14.30 -11.48
CA ILE A 247 -0.86 15.06 -10.25
C ILE A 247 0.42 15.18 -9.43
N ALA A 248 1.11 14.06 -9.19
CA ALA A 248 2.35 14.00 -8.43
C ALA A 248 3.46 14.83 -9.06
N SER A 249 3.61 14.73 -10.40
CA SER A 249 4.56 15.53 -11.16
C SER A 249 4.29 17.03 -11.03
N CYS A 250 3.01 17.43 -11.12
CA CYS A 250 2.60 18.82 -10.94
C CYS A 250 2.90 19.34 -9.55
N ILE A 251 2.62 18.54 -8.50
CA ILE A 251 2.90 18.91 -7.12
C ILE A 251 4.41 19.05 -6.89
N GLY A 252 5.19 18.09 -7.37
CA GLY A 252 6.65 18.15 -7.27
C GLY A 252 7.24 19.36 -7.96
N LEU A 253 6.91 19.57 -9.23
CA LEU A 253 7.38 20.74 -10.00
C LEU A 253 6.96 22.05 -9.34
N ALA A 254 5.72 22.16 -8.86
CA ALA A 254 5.23 23.34 -8.16
C ALA A 254 5.98 23.57 -6.84
N ALA A 255 6.30 22.53 -6.09
CA ALA A 255 7.10 22.62 -4.86
C ALA A 255 8.49 23.21 -5.17
N GLY A 256 9.17 22.73 -6.22
CA GLY A 256 10.46 23.27 -6.66
C GLY A 256 10.37 24.73 -7.12
N LEU A 257 9.30 25.08 -7.87
CA LEU A 257 9.04 26.46 -8.33
C LEU A 257 8.74 27.43 -7.18
N ILE A 258 8.20 26.96 -6.06
CA ILE A 258 7.83 27.79 -4.90
C ILE A 258 8.99 27.96 -3.95
N THR A 259 9.68 26.87 -3.65
CA THR A 259 10.74 26.84 -2.63
C THR A 259 12.08 27.34 -3.14
N HIS A 260 12.37 27.20 -4.44
CA HIS A 260 13.65 27.49 -5.06
C HIS A 260 14.85 26.77 -4.42
N SER A 261 14.59 25.76 -3.59
CA SER A 261 15.60 24.98 -2.86
C SER A 261 15.28 23.51 -2.89
N SER A 262 16.30 22.69 -3.17
CA SER A 262 16.17 21.24 -3.38
C SER A 262 15.65 20.51 -2.17
N LEU A 263 16.17 20.80 -0.95
CA LEU A 263 15.79 20.09 0.27
C LEU A 263 14.33 20.37 0.68
N PRO A 264 13.85 21.60 0.81
CA PRO A 264 12.45 21.86 1.12
C PRO A 264 11.47 21.28 0.08
N SER A 265 11.79 21.37 -1.21
CA SER A 265 10.92 20.80 -2.25
C SER A 265 10.82 19.28 -2.16
N PHE A 266 11.94 18.62 -1.87
CA PHE A 266 11.98 17.18 -1.63
C PHE A 266 11.13 16.77 -0.41
N LEU A 267 11.24 17.50 0.71
CA LEU A 267 10.45 17.23 1.91
C LEU A 267 8.94 17.45 1.70
N ILE A 268 8.55 18.49 0.96
CA ILE A 268 7.13 18.73 0.60
C ILE A 268 6.62 17.59 -0.26
N ALA A 269 7.38 17.15 -1.25
CA ALA A 269 7.02 16.04 -2.11
C ALA A 269 6.87 14.73 -1.34
N LEU A 270 7.81 14.44 -0.44
CA LEU A 270 7.79 13.28 0.44
C LEU A 270 6.56 13.29 1.35
N ALA A 271 6.33 14.40 2.06
CA ALA A 271 5.20 14.55 2.96
C ALA A 271 3.85 14.41 2.22
N SER A 272 3.72 15.00 1.03
CA SER A 272 2.51 14.88 0.21
C SER A 272 2.25 13.46 -0.23
N ALA A 273 3.31 12.72 -0.62
CA ALA A 273 3.20 11.33 -1.05
C ALA A 273 2.67 10.42 0.07
N PHE A 274 3.28 10.52 1.27
CA PHE A 274 2.82 9.75 2.41
C PHE A 274 1.44 10.16 2.88
N ALA A 275 1.12 11.47 2.91
CA ALA A 275 -0.22 11.93 3.27
C ALA A 275 -1.28 11.38 2.30
N PHE A 276 -1.03 11.44 0.99
CA PHE A 276 -1.96 10.91 0.00
C PHE A 276 -2.10 9.40 0.09
N TRP A 277 -1.02 8.70 0.38
CA TRP A 277 -1.05 7.25 0.53
C TRP A 277 -1.73 6.82 1.83
N LEU A 278 -1.36 7.39 2.98
CA LEU A 278 -1.93 7.04 4.29
C LEU A 278 -3.44 7.29 4.34
N ILE A 279 -3.87 8.49 3.91
CA ILE A 279 -5.28 8.88 3.93
C ILE A 279 -6.04 8.23 2.76
N GLY A 280 -5.37 7.96 1.65
CA GLY A 280 -5.92 7.46 0.40
C GLY A 280 -5.90 5.94 0.26
N SER A 281 -6.34 5.19 1.28
CA SER A 281 -6.49 3.72 1.23
C SER A 281 -5.18 2.92 1.19
N GLY A 282 -4.05 3.49 1.63
CA GLY A 282 -2.75 2.79 1.59
C GLY A 282 -2.68 1.54 2.48
N PHE A 283 -3.32 1.57 3.65
CA PHE A 283 -3.37 0.43 4.59
C PHE A 283 -4.63 -0.42 4.51
N GLY A 284 -5.65 0.00 3.78
CA GLY A 284 -6.90 -0.74 3.65
C GLY A 284 -7.92 0.08 2.87
N LEU A 285 -8.94 -0.59 2.35
CA LEU A 285 -10.02 0.07 1.62
C LEU A 285 -10.72 1.10 2.51
N ALA A 286 -11.03 2.27 1.95
CA ALA A 286 -11.69 3.36 2.68
C ALA A 286 -12.98 2.91 3.40
N ALA A 287 -13.74 2.03 2.78
CA ALA A 287 -14.98 1.47 3.33
C ALA A 287 -14.77 0.61 4.60
N GLY A 288 -13.54 0.16 4.89
CA GLY A 288 -13.21 -0.61 6.10
C GLY A 288 -12.94 0.25 7.35
N PHE A 289 -12.95 1.58 7.21
CA PHE A 289 -12.66 2.50 8.31
C PHE A 289 -13.93 3.24 8.79
N SER A 290 -13.76 4.20 9.70
CA SER A 290 -14.90 5.02 10.17
C SER A 290 -15.49 5.85 9.02
N THR A 291 -16.78 6.15 9.10
CA THR A 291 -17.51 6.94 8.09
C THR A 291 -16.88 8.32 7.82
N ILE A 292 -16.29 8.95 8.84
CA ILE A 292 -15.59 10.23 8.68
C ILE A 292 -14.32 10.04 7.87
N PHE A 293 -13.52 9.03 8.20
CA PHE A 293 -12.28 8.73 7.48
C PHE A 293 -12.57 8.34 6.02
N GLU A 294 -13.59 7.53 5.78
CA GLU A 294 -14.03 7.17 4.43
C GLU A 294 -14.34 8.41 3.57
N LYS A 295 -15.11 9.38 4.11
CA LYS A 295 -15.44 10.61 3.38
C LYS A 295 -14.17 11.43 3.04
N ILE A 296 -13.23 11.54 3.98
CA ILE A 296 -11.97 12.25 3.75
C ILE A 296 -11.10 11.50 2.73
N SER A 297 -10.99 10.19 2.88
CA SER A 297 -10.20 9.32 1.99
C SER A 297 -10.70 9.41 0.53
N ARG A 298 -12.01 9.46 0.32
CA ARG A 298 -12.61 9.61 -1.02
C ARG A 298 -12.28 10.93 -1.72
N LEU A 299 -11.84 11.95 -0.97
CA LEU A 299 -11.33 13.21 -1.55
C LEU A 299 -9.87 13.10 -2.01
N ILE A 300 -9.17 12.04 -1.66
CA ILE A 300 -7.76 11.85 -2.01
C ILE A 300 -7.66 11.10 -3.33
N PRO A 301 -6.85 11.59 -4.31
CA PRO A 301 -6.73 10.94 -5.63
C PRO A 301 -6.26 9.48 -5.58
N ASN A 302 -5.57 9.08 -4.53
CA ASN A 302 -5.05 7.73 -4.38
C ASN A 302 -6.16 6.69 -4.12
N THR A 303 -7.24 7.06 -3.41
CA THR A 303 -8.38 6.16 -3.12
C THR A 303 -9.00 5.58 -4.39
N PRO A 304 -9.50 6.39 -5.34
CA PRO A 304 -10.07 5.85 -6.56
C PRO A 304 -9.06 5.04 -7.39
N ILE A 305 -7.76 5.36 -7.34
CA ILE A 305 -6.72 4.57 -8.02
C ILE A 305 -6.64 3.17 -7.44
N ILE A 306 -6.57 3.03 -6.10
CA ILE A 306 -6.52 1.72 -5.43
C ILE A 306 -7.82 0.94 -5.68
N GLU A 307 -8.97 1.57 -5.55
CA GLU A 307 -10.27 0.94 -5.81
C GLU A 307 -10.40 0.45 -7.27
N MET A 308 -9.86 1.18 -8.24
CA MET A 308 -9.85 0.78 -9.65
C MET A 308 -8.80 -0.32 -9.95
N MET A 309 -7.70 -0.38 -9.21
CA MET A 309 -6.69 -1.43 -9.34
C MET A 309 -7.14 -2.74 -8.69
N PHE A 310 -7.97 -2.67 -7.66
CA PHE A 310 -8.39 -3.81 -6.85
C PHE A 310 -8.93 -5.00 -7.69
N PRO A 311 -9.83 -4.83 -8.68
CA PRO A 311 -10.36 -5.93 -9.49
C PRO A 311 -9.29 -6.75 -10.20
N TYR A 312 -8.16 -6.15 -10.55
CA TYR A 312 -7.09 -6.80 -11.30
C TYR A 312 -6.23 -7.73 -10.42
N PHE A 313 -6.25 -7.55 -9.11
CA PHE A 313 -5.55 -8.40 -8.15
C PHE A 313 -6.50 -9.33 -7.39
N TYR A 314 -7.80 -9.04 -7.37
CA TYR A 314 -8.82 -9.74 -6.58
C TYR A 314 -9.93 -10.34 -7.47
N TYR A 315 -9.53 -11.10 -8.48
CA TYR A 315 -10.42 -11.92 -9.33
C TYR A 315 -11.64 -11.17 -9.89
N GLY A 316 -11.47 -9.91 -10.27
CA GLY A 316 -12.54 -9.08 -10.85
C GLY A 316 -13.52 -8.50 -9.83
N ARG A 317 -13.31 -8.65 -8.52
CA ARG A 317 -14.17 -8.06 -7.49
C ARG A 317 -14.10 -6.54 -7.54
N GLN A 318 -15.22 -5.91 -7.82
CA GLN A 318 -15.35 -4.46 -7.84
C GLN A 318 -15.64 -3.93 -6.43
N VAL A 319 -14.86 -2.95 -6.00
CA VAL A 319 -15.02 -2.24 -4.73
C VAL A 319 -15.51 -0.80 -4.96
N ALA A 320 -15.18 -0.21 -6.11
CA ALA A 320 -15.64 1.12 -6.48
C ALA A 320 -17.16 1.12 -6.72
N ALA A 321 -17.90 1.80 -5.85
CA ALA A 321 -19.36 1.90 -5.97
C ALA A 321 -19.79 2.60 -7.27
N HIS A 322 -18.98 3.55 -7.78
CA HIS A 322 -19.27 4.35 -8.97
C HIS A 322 -18.00 4.61 -9.80
N PRO A 323 -17.59 3.68 -10.69
CA PRO A 323 -16.36 3.82 -11.48
C PRO A 323 -16.33 5.09 -12.35
N LEU A 324 -17.47 5.51 -12.88
CA LEU A 324 -17.57 6.73 -13.68
C LEU A 324 -17.27 7.99 -12.84
N ALA A 325 -17.81 8.08 -11.63
CA ALA A 325 -17.56 9.20 -10.73
C ALA A 325 -16.07 9.27 -10.33
N ALA A 326 -15.45 8.12 -10.05
CA ALA A 326 -14.02 8.01 -9.76
C ALA A 326 -13.15 8.52 -10.91
N ASN A 327 -13.47 8.13 -12.16
CA ASN A 327 -12.78 8.60 -13.35
C ASN A 327 -12.92 10.11 -13.56
N LEU A 328 -14.14 10.66 -13.42
CA LEU A 328 -14.39 12.10 -13.54
C LEU A 328 -13.64 12.90 -12.47
N GLN A 329 -13.59 12.37 -11.24
CA GLN A 329 -12.83 12.98 -10.15
C GLN A 329 -11.33 13.03 -10.46
N LEU A 330 -10.74 11.94 -10.95
CA LEU A 330 -9.33 11.88 -11.33
C LEU A 330 -9.00 12.83 -12.48
N ILE A 331 -9.86 12.92 -13.49
CA ILE A 331 -9.72 13.88 -14.59
C ILE A 331 -9.76 15.31 -14.03
N GLY A 332 -10.70 15.62 -13.15
CA GLY A 332 -10.84 16.92 -12.51
C GLY A 332 -9.57 17.32 -11.73
N TYR A 333 -9.04 16.42 -10.91
CA TYR A 333 -7.79 16.66 -10.16
C TYR A 333 -6.58 16.83 -11.09
N THR A 334 -6.49 16.05 -12.15
CA THR A 334 -5.40 16.14 -13.11
C THR A 334 -5.43 17.49 -13.83
N LEU A 335 -6.58 17.92 -14.34
CA LEU A 335 -6.74 19.21 -15.00
C LEU A 335 -6.45 20.36 -14.04
N PHE A 336 -6.97 20.31 -12.83
CA PHE A 336 -6.70 21.34 -11.80
C PHE A 336 -5.21 21.43 -11.50
N SER A 337 -4.52 20.30 -11.31
CA SER A 337 -3.08 20.27 -11.03
C SER A 337 -2.25 20.84 -12.20
N LEU A 338 -2.62 20.54 -13.44
CA LEU A 338 -1.96 21.08 -14.64
C LEU A 338 -2.15 22.59 -14.76
N ILE A 339 -3.37 23.09 -14.55
CA ILE A 339 -3.69 24.52 -14.57
C ILE A 339 -2.88 25.25 -13.49
N MET A 340 -2.86 24.72 -12.26
CA MET A 340 -2.09 25.28 -11.15
C MET A 340 -0.59 25.29 -11.43
N LEU A 341 -0.05 24.21 -12.02
CA LEU A 341 1.36 24.17 -12.41
C LEU A 341 1.69 25.27 -13.44
N VAL A 342 0.87 25.43 -14.49
CA VAL A 342 1.05 26.48 -15.51
C VAL A 342 1.01 27.86 -14.87
N PHE A 343 0.04 28.10 -13.97
CA PHE A 343 -0.08 29.39 -13.27
C PHE A 343 1.16 29.70 -12.42
N VAL A 344 1.61 28.71 -11.62
CA VAL A 344 2.81 28.88 -10.79
C VAL A 344 4.05 29.09 -11.65
N TYR A 345 4.20 28.35 -12.75
CA TYR A 345 5.31 28.51 -13.68
C TYR A 345 5.34 29.90 -14.31
N GLN A 346 4.20 30.40 -14.80
CA GLN A 346 4.11 31.75 -15.37
C GLN A 346 4.50 32.82 -14.35
N LYS A 347 4.00 32.72 -13.12
CA LYS A 347 4.27 33.66 -12.03
C LYS A 347 5.73 33.65 -11.58
N ARG A 348 6.37 32.47 -11.50
CA ARG A 348 7.72 32.32 -10.94
C ARG A 348 8.84 32.40 -11.96
N VAL A 349 8.58 32.01 -13.22
CA VAL A 349 9.60 31.96 -14.28
C VAL A 349 9.46 33.09 -15.27
N LEU A 350 8.23 33.43 -15.68
CA LEU A 350 8.01 34.38 -16.79
C LEU A 350 7.72 35.82 -16.33
N SER A 351 7.24 36.02 -15.10
CA SER A 351 6.99 37.38 -14.58
C SER A 351 8.30 38.17 -14.52
N LYS A 352 8.27 39.38 -15.08
CA LYS A 352 9.42 40.30 -15.15
C LYS A 352 9.66 41.08 -13.85
N ASP A 353 8.78 40.94 -12.86
CA ASP A 353 8.72 41.86 -11.70
C ASP A 353 9.57 41.37 -10.50
N ARG A 354 10.73 40.78 -10.76
CA ARG A 354 11.75 40.54 -9.73
C ARG A 354 13.16 40.63 -10.23
#